data_8dc7df2c34136dbcba8fc5c921c59f0a
#
_entry.id   8dc7df2c34136dbcba8fc5c921c59f0a
#
_cell.length_a   1.000
_cell.length_b   1.000
_cell.length_c   1.000
_cell.angle_alpha   90.00
_cell.angle_beta   90.00
_cell.angle_gamma   90.00
#
_symmetry.space_group_name_H-M   'P 1'
#
loop_
_entity.id
_entity.type
_entity.pdbx_description
1 polymer ?
#
loop_
_entity_poly.entity_id
_entity_poly.type
_entity_poly.pdbx_seq_one_letter_code
_entity_poly.pdbx_strand_id
1 'polypeptide(L)'
;AFDIILIHDVIEHISEKYRLLEHIKRFLTPGGLLFISFPPWQMPFGGHQQICLNKYVSRLPFIHLLPADIYSSLLHHFGESQARIDELLYIRKCRTSIELFEKLLCTSHYRIFHKQFWFINPHYEQKFHLKPRKLPRLIGSIPHLRNFFCTSCFYLIQS
;
A
#
# COMPACT_ATOMS: atom_id res chain seq x y z
N ALA A 1 7.56 26.06 -0.25
CA ALA A 1 7.85 24.96 0.66
C ALA A 1 6.71 24.79 1.66
N PHE A 2 6.49 23.59 2.16
CA PHE A 2 5.39 23.23 3.06
C PHE A 2 5.99 22.63 4.34
N ASP A 3 5.37 22.93 5.49
CA ASP A 3 5.77 22.34 6.77
C ASP A 3 5.27 20.89 6.91
N ILE A 4 4.14 20.57 6.23
CA ILE A 4 3.58 19.24 6.20
C ILE A 4 3.07 18.92 4.80
N ILE A 5 3.42 17.73 4.29
CA ILE A 5 2.85 17.16 3.07
C ILE A 5 2.16 15.85 3.44
N LEU A 6 0.97 15.61 2.88
CA LEU A 6 0.18 14.42 3.11
C LEU A 6 0.04 13.62 1.81
N ILE A 7 0.37 12.34 1.86
CA ILE A 7 0.20 11.37 0.77
C ILE A 7 -0.55 10.15 1.33
N HIS A 8 -1.78 9.96 0.89
CA HIS A 8 -2.65 8.89 1.39
C HIS A 8 -3.09 7.99 0.24
N ASP A 9 -2.75 6.70 0.33
CA ASP A 9 -3.09 5.66 -0.64
C ASP A 9 -2.73 6.03 -2.10
N VAL A 10 -1.50 6.52 -2.30
CA VAL A 10 -0.94 6.93 -3.61
C VAL A 10 0.32 6.15 -3.96
N ILE A 11 1.23 5.95 -2.99
CA ILE A 11 2.57 5.43 -3.27
C ILE A 11 2.55 4.00 -3.82
N GLU A 12 1.53 3.21 -3.50
CA GLU A 12 1.32 1.87 -4.01
C GLU A 12 1.00 1.84 -5.52
N HIS A 13 0.60 2.98 -6.10
CA HIS A 13 0.34 3.14 -7.53
C HIS A 13 1.52 3.72 -8.31
N ILE A 14 2.58 4.13 -7.64
CA ILE A 14 3.75 4.76 -8.26
C ILE A 14 4.83 3.71 -8.51
N SER A 15 5.29 3.58 -9.76
CA SER A 15 6.42 2.70 -10.10
C SER A 15 7.76 3.25 -9.60
N GLU A 16 7.99 4.56 -9.82
CA GLU A 16 9.25 5.27 -9.51
C GLU A 16 9.22 5.91 -8.11
N LYS A 17 9.01 5.10 -7.07
CA LYS A 17 8.84 5.57 -5.68
C LYS A 17 10.01 6.37 -5.15
N TYR A 18 11.24 5.95 -5.50
CA TYR A 18 12.45 6.67 -5.11
C TYR A 18 12.45 8.10 -5.64
N ARG A 19 12.15 8.25 -6.95
CA ARG A 19 12.05 9.58 -7.58
C ARG A 19 10.97 10.44 -6.97
N LEU A 20 9.82 9.85 -6.62
CA LEU A 20 8.75 10.55 -5.92
C LEU A 20 9.24 11.10 -4.58
N LEU A 21 9.88 10.26 -3.75
CA LEU A 21 10.39 10.65 -2.44
C LEU A 21 11.43 11.77 -2.56
N GLU A 22 12.39 11.66 -3.48
CA GLU A 22 13.39 12.70 -3.74
C GLU A 22 12.76 14.01 -4.27
N HIS A 23 11.71 13.89 -5.08
CA HIS A 23 11.01 15.08 -5.59
C HIS A 23 10.27 15.82 -4.49
N ILE A 24 9.60 15.08 -3.59
CA ILE A 24 8.83 15.67 -2.47
C ILE A 24 9.70 16.50 -1.53
N LYS A 25 10.96 16.10 -1.30
CA LYS A 25 11.90 16.85 -0.46
C LYS A 25 12.02 18.32 -0.86
N ARG A 26 11.95 18.61 -2.17
CA ARG A 26 12.08 19.98 -2.70
C ARG A 26 10.92 20.88 -2.29
N PHE A 27 9.82 20.30 -1.85
CA PHE A 27 8.63 21.05 -1.41
C PHE A 27 8.50 21.13 0.11
N LEU A 28 9.32 20.40 0.87
CA LEU A 28 9.35 20.50 2.32
C LEU A 28 10.24 21.64 2.79
N THR A 29 9.81 22.33 3.85
CA THR A 29 10.68 23.23 4.61
C THR A 29 11.76 22.44 5.33
N PRO A 30 12.90 23.07 5.73
CA PRO A 30 13.86 22.43 6.61
C PRO A 30 13.18 21.93 7.90
N GLY A 31 13.26 20.63 8.15
CA GLY A 31 12.55 20.00 9.27
C GLY A 31 11.06 19.70 9.03
N GLY A 32 10.55 19.96 7.84
CA GLY A 32 9.18 19.65 7.45
C GLY A 32 8.87 18.15 7.49
N LEU A 33 7.61 17.83 7.68
CA LEU A 33 7.13 16.46 7.87
C LEU A 33 6.36 15.98 6.64
N LEU A 34 6.61 14.74 6.27
CA LEU A 34 5.84 14.04 5.25
C LEU A 34 5.06 12.89 5.91
N PHE A 35 3.73 12.96 5.83
CA PHE A 35 2.87 11.83 6.17
C PHE A 35 2.60 11.00 4.92
N ILE A 36 2.88 9.68 5.02
CA ILE A 36 2.55 8.72 3.97
C ILE A 36 1.76 7.58 4.59
N SER A 37 0.67 7.19 3.91
CA SER A 37 -0.03 5.96 4.21
C SER A 37 -0.26 5.13 2.97
N PHE A 38 -0.27 3.81 3.12
CA PHE A 38 -0.54 2.86 2.04
C PHE A 38 -0.92 1.48 2.59
N PRO A 39 -1.73 0.68 1.85
CA PRO A 39 -1.92 -0.73 2.12
C PRO A 39 -0.70 -1.53 1.63
N PRO A 40 -0.10 -2.42 2.44
CA PRO A 40 0.95 -3.30 1.95
C PRO A 40 0.42 -4.24 0.87
N TRP A 41 1.25 -4.52 -0.14
CA TRP A 41 0.86 -5.39 -1.27
C TRP A 41 0.33 -6.76 -0.85
N GLN A 42 0.88 -7.36 0.21
CA GLN A 42 0.55 -8.72 0.66
C GLN A 42 -0.75 -8.79 1.47
N MET A 43 -1.39 -7.66 1.82
CA MET A 43 -2.67 -7.71 2.53
C MET A 43 -3.77 -8.35 1.65
N PRO A 44 -4.87 -8.87 2.23
CA PRO A 44 -5.86 -9.67 1.50
C PRO A 44 -6.35 -9.08 0.18
N PHE A 45 -6.43 -7.76 0.10
CA PHE A 45 -6.90 -7.02 -1.06
C PHE A 45 -5.88 -5.99 -1.58
N GLY A 46 -4.60 -6.19 -1.31
CA GLY A 46 -3.52 -5.29 -1.73
C GLY A 46 -3.36 -5.15 -3.25
N GLY A 47 -3.90 -6.07 -4.01
CA GLY A 47 -3.93 -6.01 -5.47
C GLY A 47 -5.11 -5.25 -6.07
N HIS A 48 -5.95 -4.62 -5.25
CA HIS A 48 -7.13 -3.84 -5.66
C HIS A 48 -8.16 -4.63 -6.49
N GLN A 49 -8.18 -5.97 -6.39
CA GLN A 49 -9.11 -6.83 -7.12
C GLN A 49 -10.60 -6.53 -6.83
N GLN A 50 -10.91 -5.73 -5.82
CA GLN A 50 -12.28 -5.26 -5.55
C GLN A 50 -12.87 -4.41 -6.69
N ILE A 51 -12.04 -3.87 -7.62
CA ILE A 51 -12.51 -3.16 -8.81
C ILE A 51 -13.07 -4.10 -9.89
N CYS A 52 -12.87 -5.42 -9.76
CA CYS A 52 -13.43 -6.40 -10.68
C CYS A 52 -14.96 -6.35 -10.70
N LEU A 53 -15.55 -6.52 -11.90
CA LEU A 53 -17.01 -6.61 -12.06
C LEU A 53 -17.55 -7.94 -11.57
N ASN A 54 -16.78 -8.99 -11.73
CA ASN A 54 -17.15 -10.31 -11.25
C ASN A 54 -17.13 -10.35 -9.72
N LYS A 55 -18.31 -10.63 -9.12
CA LYS A 55 -18.51 -10.65 -7.66
C LYS A 55 -17.68 -11.70 -6.93
N TYR A 56 -17.33 -12.79 -7.57
CA TYR A 56 -16.49 -13.84 -6.98
C TYR A 56 -15.04 -13.36 -6.89
N VAL A 57 -14.50 -12.94 -8.03
CA VAL A 57 -13.10 -12.46 -8.11
C VAL A 57 -12.86 -11.23 -7.22
N SER A 58 -13.80 -10.29 -7.22
CA SER A 58 -13.68 -9.05 -6.41
C SER A 58 -13.63 -9.31 -4.90
N ARG A 59 -14.15 -10.46 -4.44
CA ARG A 59 -14.21 -10.83 -3.02
C ARG A 59 -13.19 -11.89 -2.59
N LEU A 60 -12.45 -12.47 -3.54
CA LEU A 60 -11.43 -13.46 -3.21
C LEU A 60 -10.17 -12.77 -2.69
N PRO A 61 -9.77 -13.00 -1.43
CA PRO A 61 -8.54 -12.45 -0.89
C PRO A 61 -7.31 -13.11 -1.51
N PHE A 62 -6.20 -12.39 -1.57
CA PHE A 62 -4.87 -12.90 -1.94
C PHE A 62 -4.68 -13.38 -3.39
N ILE A 63 -5.69 -13.36 -4.26
CA ILE A 63 -5.56 -13.83 -5.66
C ILE A 63 -4.50 -13.05 -6.45
N HIS A 64 -4.28 -11.79 -6.10
CA HIS A 64 -3.25 -10.94 -6.70
C HIS A 64 -1.81 -11.43 -6.40
N LEU A 65 -1.63 -12.32 -5.42
CA LEU A 65 -0.33 -12.93 -5.11
C LEU A 65 0.03 -14.09 -6.05
N LEU A 66 -0.93 -14.63 -6.80
CA LEU A 66 -0.68 -15.65 -7.82
C LEU A 66 0.37 -15.18 -8.83
N PRO A 67 1.12 -16.06 -9.49
CA PRO A 67 1.94 -15.70 -10.65
C PRO A 67 1.16 -14.87 -11.66
N ALA A 68 1.82 -13.92 -12.33
CA ALA A 68 1.14 -12.94 -13.18
C ALA A 68 0.27 -13.58 -14.28
N ASP A 69 0.79 -14.64 -14.91
CA ASP A 69 0.11 -15.36 -15.99
C ASP A 69 -1.14 -16.09 -15.48
N ILE A 70 -1.05 -16.72 -14.31
CA ILE A 70 -2.18 -17.40 -13.67
C ILE A 70 -3.23 -16.37 -13.25
N TYR A 71 -2.80 -15.24 -12.66
CA TYR A 71 -3.69 -14.16 -12.25
C TYR A 71 -4.42 -13.56 -13.45
N SER A 72 -3.70 -13.23 -14.52
CA SER A 72 -4.29 -12.72 -15.78
C SER A 72 -5.28 -13.72 -16.38
N SER A 73 -4.91 -15.00 -16.49
CA SER A 73 -5.78 -16.05 -17.03
C SER A 73 -7.05 -16.21 -16.19
N LEU A 74 -6.94 -16.14 -14.85
CA LEU A 74 -8.07 -16.17 -13.94
C LEU A 74 -9.03 -15.00 -14.21
N LEU A 75 -8.52 -13.78 -14.33
CA LEU A 75 -9.32 -12.59 -14.60
C LEU A 75 -10.04 -12.70 -15.95
N HIS A 76 -9.36 -13.16 -17.00
CA HIS A 76 -9.97 -13.43 -18.29
C HIS A 76 -11.08 -14.49 -18.22
N HIS A 77 -10.83 -15.59 -17.51
CA HIS A 77 -11.82 -16.66 -17.34
C HIS A 77 -13.11 -16.15 -16.67
N PHE A 78 -12.99 -15.21 -15.74
CA PHE A 78 -14.13 -14.59 -15.07
C PHE A 78 -14.74 -13.39 -15.83
N GLY A 79 -14.31 -13.14 -17.07
CA GLY A 79 -14.90 -12.16 -17.97
C GLY A 79 -14.51 -10.71 -17.70
N GLU A 80 -13.37 -10.47 -17.01
CA GLU A 80 -12.87 -9.10 -16.86
C GLU A 80 -12.33 -8.55 -18.18
N SER A 81 -12.54 -7.25 -18.42
CA SER A 81 -12.04 -6.58 -19.63
C SER A 81 -10.51 -6.48 -19.63
N GLN A 82 -9.91 -6.47 -20.83
CA GLN A 82 -8.46 -6.31 -20.98
C GLN A 82 -7.95 -5.05 -20.28
N ALA A 83 -8.64 -3.92 -20.40
CA ALA A 83 -8.25 -2.67 -19.75
C ALA A 83 -8.16 -2.80 -18.22
N ARG A 84 -9.08 -3.55 -17.60
CA ARG A 84 -9.06 -3.81 -16.15
C ARG A 84 -7.95 -4.76 -15.76
N ILE A 85 -7.70 -5.77 -16.58
CA ILE A 85 -6.59 -6.71 -16.36
C ILE A 85 -5.26 -5.94 -16.41
N ASP A 86 -5.08 -5.07 -17.40
CA ASP A 86 -3.87 -4.25 -17.56
C ASP A 86 -3.69 -3.29 -16.34
N GLU A 87 -4.77 -2.70 -15.85
CA GLU A 87 -4.76 -1.87 -14.63
C GLU A 87 -4.30 -2.68 -13.42
N LEU A 88 -4.88 -3.86 -13.19
CA LEU A 88 -4.50 -4.71 -12.06
C LEU A 88 -3.06 -5.23 -12.16
N LEU A 89 -2.60 -5.55 -13.37
CA LEU A 89 -1.20 -5.93 -13.61
C LEU A 89 -0.25 -4.75 -13.42
N TYR A 90 -0.67 -3.52 -13.74
CA TYR A 90 0.11 -2.31 -13.45
C TYR A 90 0.22 -2.08 -11.94
N ILE A 91 -0.88 -2.19 -11.19
CA ILE A 91 -0.88 -2.12 -9.72
C ILE A 91 0.08 -3.17 -9.14
N ARG A 92 0.05 -4.40 -9.67
CA ARG A 92 0.99 -5.46 -9.31
C ARG A 92 2.44 -5.06 -9.56
N LYS A 93 2.75 -4.37 -10.65
CA LYS A 93 4.10 -3.86 -10.94
C LYS A 93 4.53 -2.80 -9.92
N CYS A 94 3.58 -1.97 -9.47
CA CYS A 94 3.82 -0.90 -8.49
C CYS A 94 3.85 -1.38 -7.03
N ARG A 95 3.57 -2.65 -6.75
CA ARG A 95 3.49 -3.24 -5.40
C ARG A 95 4.46 -2.63 -4.38
N THR A 96 3.95 -2.41 -3.17
CA THR A 96 4.74 -1.83 -2.07
C THR A 96 4.59 -2.69 -0.83
N SER A 97 5.70 -3.24 -0.31
CA SER A 97 5.74 -3.86 1.01
C SER A 97 6.28 -2.88 2.04
N ILE A 98 6.05 -3.17 3.32
CA ILE A 98 6.62 -2.39 4.42
C ILE A 98 8.14 -2.35 4.31
N GLU A 99 8.78 -3.49 4.04
CA GLU A 99 10.23 -3.61 3.96
C GLU A 99 10.81 -2.83 2.76
N LEU A 100 10.14 -2.89 1.60
CA LEU A 100 10.53 -2.10 0.43
C LEU A 100 10.45 -0.61 0.75
N PHE A 101 9.36 -0.17 1.37
CA PHE A 101 9.17 1.23 1.71
C PHE A 101 10.21 1.71 2.74
N GLU A 102 10.44 0.96 3.82
CA GLU A 102 11.46 1.31 4.82
C GLU A 102 12.88 1.34 4.22
N LYS A 103 13.19 0.44 3.27
CA LYS A 103 14.45 0.49 2.51
C LYS A 103 14.55 1.76 1.67
N LEU A 104 13.47 2.15 0.97
CA LEU A 104 13.43 3.38 0.18
C LEU A 104 13.64 4.62 1.05
N LEU A 105 13.03 4.69 2.23
CA LEU A 105 13.23 5.78 3.17
C LEU A 105 14.69 5.89 3.60
N CYS A 106 15.32 4.77 3.93
CA CYS A 106 16.74 4.73 4.27
C CYS A 106 17.61 5.24 3.11
N THR A 107 17.37 4.75 1.88
CA THR A 107 18.12 5.17 0.69
C THR A 107 17.91 6.64 0.35
N SER A 108 16.72 7.15 0.59
CA SER A 108 16.36 8.57 0.39
C SER A 108 16.69 9.43 1.61
N HIS A 109 17.43 8.95 2.59
CA HIS A 109 17.84 9.70 3.78
C HIS A 109 16.67 10.35 4.55
N TYR A 110 15.49 9.71 4.53
CA TYR A 110 14.39 10.11 5.40
C TYR A 110 14.51 9.46 6.77
N ARG A 111 14.27 10.23 7.81
CA ARG A 111 14.15 9.73 9.19
C ARG A 111 12.69 9.38 9.49
N ILE A 112 12.43 8.17 9.97
CA ILE A 112 11.11 7.80 10.47
C ILE A 112 10.92 8.43 11.85
N PHE A 113 10.00 9.42 11.94
CA PHE A 113 9.63 10.07 13.19
C PHE A 113 8.61 9.22 13.97
N HIS A 114 7.60 8.71 13.27
CA HIS A 114 6.59 7.81 13.82
C HIS A 114 6.10 6.84 12.76
N LYS A 115 5.74 5.61 13.19
CA LYS A 115 5.07 4.64 12.32
C LYS A 115 3.99 3.89 13.09
N GLN A 116 2.86 3.63 12.44
CA GLN A 116 1.76 2.86 12.98
C GLN A 116 1.22 1.88 11.94
N PHE A 117 1.09 0.63 12.32
CA PHE A 117 0.48 -0.42 11.50
C PHE A 117 -0.94 -0.70 12.00
N TRP A 118 -1.87 -0.81 11.06
CA TRP A 118 -3.27 -1.04 11.36
C TRP A 118 -3.71 -2.44 10.91
N PHE A 119 -4.28 -3.20 11.85
CA PHE A 119 -4.98 -4.45 11.53
C PHE A 119 -6.35 -4.15 10.92
N ILE A 120 -7.08 -3.18 11.51
CA ILE A 120 -8.30 -2.61 10.94
C ILE A 120 -8.02 -1.12 10.74
N ASN A 121 -7.92 -0.70 9.48
CA ASN A 121 -7.66 0.68 9.08
C ASN A 121 -8.77 1.62 9.63
N PRO A 122 -8.44 2.81 10.17
CA PRO A 122 -9.42 3.80 10.59
C PRO A 122 -10.49 4.15 9.54
N HIS A 123 -10.15 4.16 8.26
CA HIS A 123 -11.11 4.36 7.17
C HIS A 123 -12.21 3.29 7.13
N TYR A 124 -11.96 2.09 7.64
CA TYR A 124 -12.95 0.99 7.67
C TYR A 124 -14.09 1.24 8.66
N GLU A 125 -13.94 2.16 9.62
CA GLU A 125 -15.03 2.58 10.50
C GLU A 125 -16.14 3.25 9.71
N GLN A 126 -15.79 4.15 8.80
CA GLN A 126 -16.76 4.83 7.92
C GLN A 126 -17.34 3.89 6.85
N LYS A 127 -16.48 3.04 6.26
CA LYS A 127 -16.87 2.21 5.12
C LYS A 127 -17.60 0.91 5.51
N PHE A 128 -17.22 0.31 6.63
CA PHE A 128 -17.67 -1.03 7.05
C PHE A 128 -18.17 -1.09 8.48
N HIS A 129 -18.21 0.02 9.21
CA HIS A 129 -18.56 0.10 10.64
C HIS A 129 -17.67 -0.77 11.54
N LEU A 130 -16.40 -0.97 11.13
CA LEU A 130 -15.42 -1.73 11.87
C LEU A 130 -14.56 -0.79 12.72
N LYS A 131 -14.54 -0.99 14.04
CA LYS A 131 -13.71 -0.17 14.94
C LYS A 131 -12.22 -0.33 14.60
N PRO A 132 -11.47 0.77 14.47
CA PRO A 132 -10.04 0.74 14.19
C PRO A 132 -9.28 -0.10 15.22
N ARG A 133 -8.34 -0.92 14.72
CA ARG A 133 -7.47 -1.74 15.57
C ARG A 133 -6.04 -1.69 15.07
N LYS A 134 -5.13 -1.36 15.98
CA LYS A 134 -3.69 -1.45 15.70
C LYS A 134 -3.26 -2.90 15.49
N LEU A 135 -2.27 -3.11 14.65
CA LEU A 135 -1.65 -4.42 14.49
C LEU A 135 -0.94 -4.78 15.81
N PRO A 136 -1.18 -6.00 16.38
CA PRO A 136 -0.50 -6.44 17.58
C PRO A 136 1.02 -6.38 17.42
N ARG A 137 1.74 -5.91 18.45
CA ARG A 137 3.19 -5.72 18.41
C ARG A 137 3.95 -6.98 18.01
N LEU A 138 3.52 -8.14 18.50
CA LEU A 138 4.14 -9.42 18.18
C LEU A 138 4.14 -9.68 16.66
N ILE A 139 3.00 -9.49 15.98
CA ILE A 139 2.90 -9.67 14.52
C ILE A 139 3.64 -8.53 13.81
N GLY A 140 3.49 -7.30 14.28
CA GLY A 140 4.13 -6.11 13.71
C GLY A 140 5.67 -6.14 13.76
N SER A 141 6.26 -6.91 14.67
CA SER A 141 7.72 -7.08 14.78
C SER A 141 8.30 -8.14 13.83
N ILE A 142 7.47 -8.99 13.21
CA ILE A 142 7.93 -10.04 12.31
C ILE A 142 7.98 -9.50 10.87
N PRO A 143 9.18 -9.24 10.31
CA PRO A 143 9.32 -8.78 8.93
C PRO A 143 8.63 -9.73 7.94
N HIS A 144 8.13 -9.17 6.85
CA HIS A 144 7.38 -9.85 5.80
C HIS A 144 6.01 -10.40 6.25
N LEU A 145 5.93 -11.09 7.40
CA LEU A 145 4.66 -11.61 7.92
C LEU A 145 3.65 -10.48 8.23
N ARG A 146 4.13 -9.38 8.81
CA ARG A 146 3.31 -8.21 9.15
C ARG A 146 2.52 -7.64 7.97
N ASN A 147 3.04 -7.77 6.74
CA ASN A 147 2.37 -7.27 5.55
C ASN A 147 1.02 -7.96 5.28
N PHE A 148 0.87 -9.22 5.65
CA PHE A 148 -0.36 -10.00 5.42
C PHE A 148 -1.50 -9.58 6.36
N PHE A 149 -1.15 -9.03 7.52
CA PHE A 149 -2.10 -8.64 8.56
C PHE A 149 -2.28 -7.13 8.70
N CYS A 150 -1.50 -6.36 7.96
CA CYS A 150 -1.56 -4.90 7.98
C CYS A 150 -2.46 -4.41 6.86
N THR A 151 -3.59 -3.78 7.18
CA THR A 151 -4.50 -3.22 6.18
C THR A 151 -4.11 -1.80 5.75
N SER A 152 -3.30 -1.11 6.54
CA SER A 152 -2.68 0.17 6.18
C SER A 152 -1.49 0.48 7.10
N CYS A 153 -0.45 1.04 6.52
CA CYS A 153 0.73 1.56 7.21
C CYS A 153 0.67 3.07 7.22
N PHE A 154 0.87 3.68 8.38
CA PHE A 154 1.01 5.12 8.53
C PHE A 154 2.43 5.45 8.94
N TYR A 155 3.06 6.35 8.21
CA TYR A 155 4.40 6.85 8.48
C TYR A 155 4.39 8.37 8.57
N LEU A 156 4.99 8.89 9.60
CA LEU A 156 5.39 10.29 9.70
C LEU A 156 6.92 10.33 9.59
N ILE A 157 7.42 10.96 8.55
CA ILE A 157 8.83 10.98 8.21
C ILE A 157 9.33 12.40 8.02
N GLN A 158 10.62 12.61 8.21
CA GLN A 158 11.31 13.89 8.11
C GLN A 158 12.49 13.76 7.15
N SER A 159 12.68 14.77 6.31
CA SER A 159 13.84 14.86 5.41
C SER A 159 15.06 15.45 6.11
#